data_e3020fcea299826e06b1981bc6d94346
#
_entry.id   e3020fcea299826e06b1981bc6d94346
#
_cell.length_a   1.000
_cell.length_b   1.000
_cell.length_c   1.000
_cell.angle_alpha   90.00
_cell.angle_beta   90.00
_cell.angle_gamma   90.00
#
_symmetry.space_group_name_H-M   'P 1'
#
loop_
_entity.id
_entity.type
_entity.pdbx_description
1 polymer ?
#
loop_
_entity_poly.entity_id
_entity_poly.type
_entity_poly.pdbx_seq_one_letter_code
_entity_poly.pdbx_strand_id
1 'polypeptide(L)'
;RGQRGYRPKQAHEFSQARMRACENGPRIADETWAFVDERLAELWSPVQISGRLEERGLPSVSHESIYSRIYADKRKGGTLHRALRCQKARRKRYGSRERRGTIPNQVSIDQRPAIVDTRERFGDWEADLVIGAGQQQALVTLNERQSRYALIAHVPFKTAQAVSDAMISLLSPFATCVHTLTTDNGREFAQHQRIASELGADFYFAHPYASWERGANENMNGLIRQFFPKKMSFREITTKDIEF
;
A
#
# COMPACT_ATOMS: atom_id res chain seq x y z
N ARG A 1 -51.01 -21.49 -38.29
CA ARG A 1 -49.76 -21.16 -37.55
C ARG A 1 -49.05 -20.09 -38.37
N GLY A 2 -49.31 -18.80 -38.09
CA GLY A 2 -48.63 -17.69 -38.78
C GLY A 2 -47.18 -17.60 -38.35
N GLN A 3 -46.25 -17.67 -39.29
CA GLN A 3 -44.85 -17.35 -39.08
C GLN A 3 -44.71 -15.85 -38.82
N ARG A 4 -44.76 -15.47 -37.54
CA ARG A 4 -44.46 -14.10 -37.16
C ARG A 4 -42.95 -13.97 -37.05
N GLY A 5 -42.35 -13.29 -38.03
CA GLY A 5 -40.91 -13.02 -38.06
C GLY A 5 -40.42 -12.28 -36.79
N TYR A 6 -39.13 -12.26 -36.57
CA TYR A 6 -38.47 -11.57 -35.48
C TYR A 6 -38.83 -10.07 -35.46
N ARG A 7 -39.32 -9.58 -34.32
CA ARG A 7 -39.71 -8.19 -34.11
C ARG A 7 -38.74 -7.50 -33.12
N PRO A 8 -37.75 -6.79 -33.63
CA PRO A 8 -36.67 -6.21 -32.79
C PRO A 8 -37.18 -5.31 -31.65
N LYS A 9 -38.15 -4.45 -31.92
CA LYS A 9 -38.75 -3.55 -30.91
C LYS A 9 -39.40 -4.34 -29.79
N GLN A 10 -40.24 -5.30 -30.11
CA GLN A 10 -40.92 -6.15 -29.12
C GLN A 10 -39.97 -6.99 -28.30
N ALA A 11 -38.90 -7.53 -28.94
CA ALA A 11 -37.84 -8.27 -28.25
C ALA A 11 -37.07 -7.36 -27.28
N HIS A 12 -36.80 -6.13 -27.66
CA HIS A 12 -36.18 -5.12 -26.79
C HIS A 12 -37.07 -4.75 -25.62
N GLU A 13 -38.35 -4.48 -25.84
CA GLU A 13 -39.32 -4.20 -24.78
C GLU A 13 -39.42 -5.36 -23.77
N PHE A 14 -39.51 -6.59 -24.25
CA PHE A 14 -39.51 -7.79 -23.39
C PHE A 14 -38.21 -7.97 -22.64
N SER A 15 -37.06 -7.65 -23.25
CA SER A 15 -35.77 -7.66 -22.56
C SER A 15 -35.73 -6.63 -21.45
N GLN A 16 -36.16 -5.39 -21.72
CA GLN A 16 -36.24 -4.33 -20.72
C GLN A 16 -37.24 -4.67 -19.61
N ALA A 17 -38.39 -5.25 -19.94
CA ALA A 17 -39.39 -5.67 -18.95
C ALA A 17 -38.82 -6.77 -18.02
N ARG A 18 -38.10 -7.76 -18.59
CA ARG A 18 -37.41 -8.78 -17.79
C ARG A 18 -36.33 -8.18 -16.89
N MET A 19 -35.53 -7.24 -17.40
CA MET A 19 -34.51 -6.54 -16.59
C MET A 19 -35.12 -5.75 -15.45
N ARG A 20 -36.31 -5.14 -15.65
CA ARG A 20 -37.04 -4.40 -14.58
C ARG A 20 -37.70 -5.36 -13.60
N ALA A 21 -38.15 -6.53 -14.05
CA ALA A 21 -38.80 -7.55 -13.23
C ALA A 21 -37.76 -8.47 -12.52
N CYS A 22 -36.47 -8.43 -12.90
CA CYS A 22 -35.42 -9.08 -12.13
C CYS A 22 -35.40 -8.45 -10.75
N GLU A 23 -35.90 -9.14 -9.75
CA GLU A 23 -35.64 -8.84 -8.35
C GLU A 23 -34.12 -8.90 -8.18
N ASN A 24 -33.50 -7.75 -7.91
CA ASN A 24 -32.11 -7.73 -7.48
C ASN A 24 -32.00 -8.67 -6.29
N GLY A 25 -30.95 -9.51 -6.28
CA GLY A 25 -30.74 -10.52 -5.25
C GLY A 25 -30.90 -10.01 -3.81
N PRO A 26 -30.77 -10.84 -2.79
CA PRO A 26 -31.16 -10.51 -1.42
C PRO A 26 -30.57 -9.16 -1.01
N ARG A 27 -31.41 -8.23 -0.57
CA ARG A 27 -30.97 -6.95 -0.01
C ARG A 27 -30.09 -7.24 1.19
N ILE A 28 -28.89 -6.68 1.17
CA ILE A 28 -28.00 -6.72 2.32
C ILE A 28 -28.69 -5.96 3.45
N ALA A 29 -28.81 -6.60 4.62
CA ALA A 29 -29.49 -6.04 5.78
C ALA A 29 -28.79 -4.75 6.26
N ASP A 30 -29.56 -3.82 6.81
CA ASP A 30 -29.03 -2.54 7.29
C ASP A 30 -28.02 -2.73 8.43
N GLU A 31 -28.18 -3.76 9.26
CA GLU A 31 -27.22 -4.14 10.33
C GLU A 31 -25.86 -4.54 9.74
N THR A 32 -25.84 -5.27 8.63
CA THR A 32 -24.60 -5.62 7.95
C THR A 32 -23.90 -4.39 7.37
N TRP A 33 -24.69 -3.44 6.84
CA TRP A 33 -24.14 -2.16 6.38
C TRP A 33 -23.63 -1.29 7.53
N ALA A 34 -24.29 -1.30 8.68
CA ALA A 34 -23.80 -0.60 9.86
C ALA A 34 -22.44 -1.15 10.32
N PHE A 35 -22.28 -2.48 10.33
CA PHE A 35 -20.99 -3.12 10.59
C PHE A 35 -19.91 -2.70 9.57
N VAL A 36 -20.27 -2.67 8.27
CA VAL A 36 -19.34 -2.24 7.22
C VAL A 36 -18.91 -0.78 7.44
N ASP A 37 -19.87 0.11 7.74
CA ASP A 37 -19.57 1.54 7.94
C ASP A 37 -18.71 1.77 9.20
N GLU A 38 -18.94 1.01 10.28
CA GLU A 38 -18.12 1.04 11.49
C GLU A 38 -16.67 0.60 11.19
N ARG A 39 -16.48 -0.51 10.47
CA ARG A 39 -15.12 -0.99 10.09
C ARG A 39 -14.44 -0.05 9.10
N LEU A 40 -15.20 0.60 8.21
CA LEU A 40 -14.63 1.64 7.34
C LEU A 40 -14.15 2.85 8.16
N ALA A 41 -14.88 3.24 9.21
CA ALA A 41 -14.45 4.31 10.11
C ALA A 41 -13.15 3.96 10.86
N GLU A 42 -12.92 2.67 11.14
CA GLU A 42 -11.66 2.14 11.68
C GLU A 42 -10.57 1.94 10.60
N LEU A 43 -10.78 2.46 9.39
CA LEU A 43 -9.86 2.40 8.24
C LEU A 43 -9.58 0.98 7.71
N TRP A 44 -10.48 0.05 7.95
CA TRP A 44 -10.38 -1.28 7.35
C TRP A 44 -10.61 -1.20 5.84
N SER A 45 -9.88 -2.01 5.08
CA SER A 45 -10.10 -2.10 3.65
C SER A 45 -11.37 -2.92 3.35
N PRO A 46 -12.07 -2.67 2.22
CA PRO A 46 -13.21 -3.48 1.81
C PRO A 46 -12.96 -4.98 1.77
N VAL A 47 -11.74 -5.41 1.43
CA VAL A 47 -11.34 -6.82 1.41
C VAL A 47 -11.26 -7.39 2.83
N GLN A 48 -10.67 -6.65 3.79
CA GLN A 48 -10.61 -7.06 5.20
C GLN A 48 -12.01 -7.17 5.81
N ILE A 49 -12.90 -6.22 5.49
CA ILE A 49 -14.29 -6.23 5.98
C ILE A 49 -15.03 -7.46 5.42
N SER A 50 -14.92 -7.72 4.12
CA SER A 50 -15.53 -8.89 3.48
C SER A 50 -15.07 -10.19 4.12
N GLY A 51 -13.75 -10.38 4.31
CA GLY A 51 -13.20 -11.57 4.96
C GLY A 51 -13.65 -11.72 6.42
N ARG A 52 -13.75 -10.60 7.16
CA ARG A 52 -14.19 -10.64 8.56
C ARG A 52 -15.66 -10.99 8.72
N LEU A 53 -16.53 -10.59 7.78
CA LEU A 53 -17.92 -11.01 7.75
C LEU A 53 -18.02 -12.53 7.54
N GLU A 54 -17.23 -13.06 6.62
CA GLU A 54 -17.15 -14.50 6.35
C GLU A 54 -16.66 -15.31 7.56
N GLU A 55 -15.56 -14.90 8.19
CA GLU A 55 -15.02 -15.52 9.40
C GLU A 55 -16.02 -15.57 10.56
N ARG A 56 -16.87 -14.56 10.70
CA ARG A 56 -17.88 -14.46 11.76
C ARG A 56 -19.20 -15.18 11.42
N GLY A 57 -19.32 -15.76 10.22
CA GLY A 57 -20.56 -16.36 9.75
C GLY A 57 -21.71 -15.36 9.59
N LEU A 58 -21.37 -14.07 9.42
CA LEU A 58 -22.35 -13.01 9.16
C LEU A 58 -22.73 -12.98 7.67
N PRO A 59 -23.87 -12.35 7.30
CA PRO A 59 -24.26 -12.25 5.91
C PRO A 59 -23.13 -11.68 5.05
N SER A 60 -22.70 -12.45 4.05
CA SER A 60 -21.54 -12.11 3.20
C SER A 60 -21.82 -10.88 2.35
N VAL A 61 -20.89 -9.93 2.36
CA VAL A 61 -20.88 -8.78 1.47
C VAL A 61 -19.56 -8.76 0.71
N SER A 62 -19.63 -8.84 -0.62
CA SER A 62 -18.41 -8.79 -1.43
C SER A 62 -17.72 -7.43 -1.33
N HIS A 63 -16.40 -7.41 -1.41
CA HIS A 63 -15.63 -6.16 -1.43
C HIS A 63 -16.05 -5.22 -2.58
N GLU A 64 -16.50 -5.76 -3.72
CA GLU A 64 -17.05 -5.00 -4.85
C GLU A 64 -18.35 -4.25 -4.45
N SER A 65 -19.24 -4.90 -3.68
CA SER A 65 -20.46 -4.26 -3.16
C SER A 65 -20.12 -3.11 -2.21
N ILE A 66 -19.09 -3.30 -1.36
CA ILE A 66 -18.59 -2.25 -0.46
C ILE A 66 -18.00 -1.09 -1.26
N TYR A 67 -17.17 -1.36 -2.27
CA TYR A 67 -16.67 -0.30 -3.17
C TYR A 67 -17.81 0.43 -3.89
N SER A 68 -18.81 -0.29 -4.39
CA SER A 68 -19.97 0.29 -5.08
C SER A 68 -20.74 1.26 -4.17
N ARG A 69 -20.94 0.90 -2.88
CA ARG A 69 -21.54 1.75 -1.86
C ARG A 69 -20.71 3.02 -1.62
N ILE A 70 -19.40 2.87 -1.41
CA ILE A 70 -18.48 3.99 -1.16
C ILE A 70 -18.48 4.98 -2.33
N TYR A 71 -18.46 4.48 -3.58
CA TYR A 71 -18.49 5.35 -4.74
C TYR A 71 -19.87 5.94 -5.01
N ALA A 72 -20.96 5.27 -4.62
CA ALA A 72 -22.30 5.83 -4.64
C ALA A 72 -22.44 6.98 -3.64
N ASP A 73 -21.92 6.81 -2.42
CA ASP A 73 -21.84 7.86 -1.40
C ASP A 73 -21.04 9.07 -1.91
N LYS A 74 -19.87 8.84 -2.46
CA LYS A 74 -19.03 9.91 -3.05
C LYS A 74 -19.76 10.71 -4.12
N ARG A 75 -20.53 10.05 -5.00
CA ARG A 75 -21.34 10.74 -6.05
C ARG A 75 -22.43 11.63 -5.46
N LYS A 76 -22.90 11.31 -4.25
CA LYS A 76 -23.88 12.11 -3.49
C LYS A 76 -23.24 13.17 -2.60
N GLY A 77 -21.91 13.35 -2.67
CA GLY A 77 -21.16 14.30 -1.84
C GLY A 77 -20.74 13.77 -0.47
N GLY A 78 -20.90 12.47 -0.20
CA GLY A 78 -20.52 11.85 1.06
C GLY A 78 -19.03 11.64 1.22
N THR A 79 -18.62 11.16 2.39
CA THR A 79 -17.22 11.13 2.84
C THR A 79 -16.61 9.73 2.98
N LEU A 80 -17.38 8.65 2.76
CA LEU A 80 -16.91 7.27 2.94
C LEU A 80 -15.62 6.95 2.14
N HIS A 81 -15.44 7.59 0.99
CA HIS A 81 -14.25 7.42 0.16
C HIS A 81 -12.94 7.84 0.85
N ARG A 82 -13.00 8.66 1.91
CA ARG A 82 -11.83 9.08 2.68
C ARG A 82 -11.21 7.95 3.49
N ALA A 83 -12.01 6.91 3.82
CA ALA A 83 -11.54 5.70 4.47
C ALA A 83 -10.73 4.77 3.54
N LEU A 84 -10.73 5.00 2.22
CA LEU A 84 -9.96 4.19 1.29
C LEU A 84 -8.48 4.58 1.26
N ARG A 85 -7.60 3.58 1.24
CA ARG A 85 -6.13 3.75 1.15
C ARG A 85 -5.68 4.52 -0.08
N CYS A 86 -6.36 4.34 -1.22
CA CYS A 86 -6.01 4.97 -2.49
C CYS A 86 -7.06 6.00 -2.90
N GLN A 87 -6.77 7.28 -2.62
CA GLN A 87 -7.61 8.42 -3.04
C GLN A 87 -7.10 9.05 -4.34
N LYS A 88 -6.65 8.24 -5.33
CA LYS A 88 -6.01 8.76 -6.55
C LYS A 88 -6.96 9.63 -7.36
N ALA A 89 -6.58 10.91 -7.53
CA ALA A 89 -7.29 11.85 -8.42
C ALA A 89 -6.84 11.77 -9.89
N ARG A 90 -5.62 11.29 -10.21
CA ARG A 90 -5.07 11.22 -11.59
C ARG A 90 -4.02 10.11 -11.76
N ARG A 91 -3.96 9.52 -12.98
CA ARG A 91 -2.93 8.58 -13.43
C ARG A 91 -1.60 9.34 -13.68
N LYS A 92 -0.47 8.87 -13.13
CA LYS A 92 0.86 9.42 -13.45
C LYS A 92 1.24 9.08 -14.89
N ARG A 93 1.75 10.07 -15.66
CA ARG A 93 2.43 9.83 -16.94
C ARG A 93 3.87 9.39 -16.66
N TYR A 94 4.29 8.28 -17.26
CA TYR A 94 5.68 7.82 -17.27
C TYR A 94 6.45 8.59 -18.34
N GLY A 95 7.68 9.01 -18.02
CA GLY A 95 8.65 9.54 -18.96
C GLY A 95 9.38 10.80 -18.49
N SER A 96 10.52 10.63 -17.83
CA SER A 96 11.63 11.60 -17.87
C SER A 96 12.94 10.85 -17.72
N ARG A 97 13.97 11.26 -18.50
CA ARG A 97 15.34 10.74 -18.41
C ARG A 97 15.89 10.95 -17.00
N GLU A 98 16.47 9.90 -16.44
CA GLU A 98 17.18 9.99 -15.15
C GLU A 98 18.38 10.92 -15.27
N ARG A 99 18.37 12.00 -14.45
CA ARG A 99 19.51 12.87 -14.21
C ARG A 99 20.15 12.61 -12.84
N ARG A 100 19.83 11.48 -12.21
CA ARG A 100 20.36 11.11 -10.90
C ARG A 100 21.70 10.42 -11.10
N GLY A 101 22.76 10.89 -10.40
CA GLY A 101 24.06 10.23 -10.42
C GLY A 101 23.93 8.83 -9.76
N THR A 102 24.78 7.91 -10.19
CA THR A 102 24.89 6.57 -9.65
C THR A 102 25.47 6.60 -8.22
N ILE A 103 24.93 5.74 -7.33
CA ILE A 103 25.55 5.46 -6.03
C ILE A 103 26.74 4.53 -6.29
N PRO A 104 27.95 4.82 -5.77
CA PRO A 104 29.09 3.94 -5.94
C PRO A 104 28.87 2.58 -5.26
N ASN A 105 29.46 1.52 -5.81
CA ASN A 105 29.50 0.17 -5.23
C ASN A 105 28.11 -0.44 -4.93
N GLN A 106 27.11 -0.10 -5.72
CA GLN A 106 25.78 -0.73 -5.62
C GLN A 106 25.86 -2.22 -5.98
N VAL A 107 25.22 -3.05 -5.17
CA VAL A 107 24.97 -4.46 -5.49
C VAL A 107 23.56 -4.60 -6.04
N SER A 108 23.41 -5.13 -7.27
CA SER A 108 22.10 -5.34 -7.89
C SER A 108 21.29 -6.38 -7.13
N ILE A 109 19.95 -6.20 -7.12
CA ILE A 109 19.00 -7.19 -6.61
C ILE A 109 19.15 -8.56 -7.28
N ASP A 110 19.72 -8.63 -8.48
CA ASP A 110 20.00 -9.90 -9.18
C ASP A 110 20.99 -10.80 -8.43
N GLN A 111 21.83 -10.20 -7.58
CA GLN A 111 22.80 -10.93 -6.74
C GLN A 111 22.21 -11.33 -5.38
N ARG A 112 20.95 -10.95 -5.11
CA ARG A 112 20.27 -11.26 -3.86
C ARG A 112 19.97 -12.75 -3.79
N PRO A 113 20.22 -13.42 -2.63
CA PRO A 113 19.94 -14.85 -2.48
C PRO A 113 18.46 -15.17 -2.72
N ALA A 114 18.18 -16.25 -3.45
CA ALA A 114 16.81 -16.67 -3.81
C ALA A 114 15.89 -16.91 -2.59
N ILE A 115 16.45 -17.29 -1.45
CA ILE A 115 15.71 -17.46 -0.20
C ILE A 115 14.97 -16.19 0.24
N VAL A 116 15.43 -15.00 -0.14
CA VAL A 116 14.74 -13.74 0.16
C VAL A 116 13.40 -13.66 -0.56
N ASP A 117 13.28 -14.27 -1.74
CA ASP A 117 12.06 -14.25 -2.54
C ASP A 117 11.01 -15.23 -2.06
N THR A 118 11.42 -16.35 -1.43
CA THR A 118 10.51 -17.32 -0.82
C THR A 118 9.84 -16.79 0.45
N ARG A 119 10.46 -15.78 1.11
CA ARG A 119 9.97 -15.18 2.38
C ARG A 119 9.82 -16.20 3.51
N GLU A 120 10.68 -17.20 3.55
CA GLU A 120 10.61 -18.29 4.53
C GLU A 120 11.39 -18.00 5.81
N ARG A 121 12.33 -17.04 5.76
CA ARG A 121 13.12 -16.65 6.92
C ARG A 121 12.84 -15.21 7.35
N PHE A 122 12.91 -14.96 8.66
CA PHE A 122 12.94 -13.62 9.24
C PHE A 122 14.31 -12.96 9.02
N GLY A 123 14.30 -11.62 8.83
CA GLY A 123 15.51 -10.82 8.76
C GLY A 123 15.86 -10.29 7.38
N ASP A 124 14.97 -10.47 6.40
CA ASP A 124 15.09 -9.87 5.08
C ASP A 124 14.21 -8.62 4.99
N TRP A 125 14.82 -7.43 4.95
CA TRP A 125 14.14 -6.16 5.07
C TRP A 125 14.06 -5.39 3.76
N GLU A 126 12.95 -4.72 3.53
CA GLU A 126 12.79 -3.72 2.48
C GLU A 126 12.75 -2.33 3.11
N ALA A 127 13.58 -1.40 2.63
CA ALA A 127 13.61 -0.03 3.11
C ALA A 127 13.09 0.95 2.04
N ASP A 128 12.38 1.98 2.50
CA ASP A 128 11.87 3.06 1.63
C ASP A 128 11.71 4.36 2.45
N LEU A 129 11.36 5.43 1.77
CA LEU A 129 11.10 6.73 2.38
C LEU A 129 9.71 7.25 2.05
N VAL A 130 8.98 7.63 3.07
CA VAL A 130 7.73 8.39 2.93
C VAL A 130 8.03 9.87 3.10
N ILE A 131 8.05 10.61 2.00
CA ILE A 131 8.52 12.01 1.96
C ILE A 131 7.37 12.95 2.34
N GLY A 132 7.64 13.90 3.26
CA GLY A 132 6.75 14.97 3.67
C GLY A 132 6.64 16.11 2.66
N ALA A 133 5.81 17.11 2.98
CA ALA A 133 5.71 18.34 2.20
C ALA A 133 7.06 19.06 2.16
N GLY A 134 7.36 19.72 1.03
CA GLY A 134 8.64 20.45 0.87
C GLY A 134 9.86 19.56 0.65
N GLN A 135 9.72 18.23 0.64
CA GLN A 135 10.76 17.23 0.35
C GLN A 135 12.00 17.27 1.26
N GLN A 136 11.94 17.94 2.39
CA GLN A 136 13.04 18.05 3.35
C GLN A 136 13.02 16.94 4.38
N GLN A 137 11.83 16.61 4.88
CA GLN A 137 11.63 15.63 5.94
C GLN A 137 11.08 14.34 5.35
N ALA A 138 11.38 13.21 6.01
CA ALA A 138 10.86 11.92 5.61
C ALA A 138 10.63 11.00 6.82
N LEU A 139 9.83 9.97 6.62
CA LEU A 139 9.79 8.79 7.47
C LEU A 139 10.61 7.71 6.76
N VAL A 140 11.63 7.21 7.43
CA VAL A 140 12.31 5.96 7.04
C VAL A 140 11.39 4.82 7.40
N THR A 141 11.12 3.95 6.46
CA THR A 141 10.25 2.78 6.66
C THR A 141 11.04 1.52 6.36
N LEU A 142 11.03 0.59 7.29
CA LEU A 142 11.63 -0.72 7.16
C LEU A 142 10.51 -1.76 7.30
N ASN A 143 10.41 -2.66 6.34
CA ASN A 143 9.40 -3.70 6.33
C ASN A 143 10.07 -5.07 6.22
N GLU A 144 9.89 -5.91 7.22
CA GLU A 144 10.39 -7.27 7.22
C GLU A 144 9.51 -8.14 6.29
N ARG A 145 10.15 -8.93 5.42
CA ARG A 145 9.47 -9.58 4.29
C ARG A 145 8.59 -10.76 4.68
N GLN A 146 8.97 -11.52 5.70
CA GLN A 146 8.21 -12.68 6.16
C GLN A 146 7.06 -12.25 7.08
N SER A 147 7.38 -11.61 8.19
CA SER A 147 6.42 -11.26 9.25
C SER A 147 5.56 -10.05 8.91
N ARG A 148 5.98 -9.22 7.95
CA ARG A 148 5.40 -7.89 7.67
C ARG A 148 5.58 -6.90 8.83
N TYR A 149 6.44 -7.21 9.77
CA TYR A 149 6.79 -6.30 10.84
C TYR A 149 7.40 -5.02 10.28
N ALA A 150 6.94 -3.90 10.78
CA ALA A 150 7.32 -2.59 10.27
C ALA A 150 7.99 -1.76 11.34
N LEU A 151 9.08 -1.10 10.95
CA LEU A 151 9.76 -0.09 11.76
C LEU A 151 9.71 1.24 11.02
N ILE A 152 9.46 2.31 11.75
CA ILE A 152 9.36 3.66 11.20
C ILE A 152 10.16 4.62 12.07
N ALA A 153 10.94 5.51 11.42
CA ALA A 153 11.59 6.61 12.14
C ALA A 153 11.42 7.92 11.36
N HIS A 154 11.22 9.01 12.07
CA HIS A 154 11.22 10.35 11.51
C HIS A 154 12.66 10.86 11.32
N VAL A 155 12.95 11.37 10.13
CA VAL A 155 14.20 12.09 9.86
C VAL A 155 13.88 13.55 9.47
N PRO A 156 14.41 14.52 10.24
CA PRO A 156 14.14 15.94 10.00
C PRO A 156 14.75 16.46 8.71
N PHE A 157 15.79 15.78 8.21
CA PHE A 157 16.45 16.09 6.95
C PHE A 157 16.69 14.82 6.17
N LYS A 158 16.25 14.79 4.90
CA LYS A 158 16.44 13.68 3.97
C LYS A 158 17.87 13.63 3.44
N THR A 159 18.84 13.47 4.34
CA THR A 159 20.27 13.29 4.00
C THR A 159 20.66 11.82 4.12
N ALA A 160 21.67 11.38 3.37
CA ALA A 160 22.16 10.01 3.44
C ALA A 160 22.64 9.65 4.87
N GLN A 161 23.21 10.61 5.59
CA GLN A 161 23.66 10.44 6.96
C GLN A 161 22.45 10.18 7.90
N ALA A 162 21.44 11.05 7.89
CA ALA A 162 20.29 10.92 8.78
C ALA A 162 19.48 9.63 8.50
N VAL A 163 19.36 9.25 7.23
CA VAL A 163 18.70 8.00 6.82
C VAL A 163 19.50 6.79 7.30
N SER A 164 20.83 6.80 7.11
CA SER A 164 21.71 5.74 7.59
C SER A 164 21.62 5.58 9.11
N ASP A 165 21.74 6.67 9.87
CA ASP A 165 21.64 6.65 11.33
C ASP A 165 20.29 6.10 11.82
N ALA A 166 19.20 6.52 11.18
CA ALA A 166 17.86 6.03 11.50
C ALA A 166 17.71 4.53 11.22
N MET A 167 18.19 4.04 10.05
CA MET A 167 18.12 2.62 9.71
C MET A 167 18.92 1.76 10.69
N ILE A 168 20.15 2.18 11.03
CA ILE A 168 21.01 1.48 11.98
C ILE A 168 20.35 1.46 13.35
N SER A 169 19.85 2.60 13.83
CA SER A 169 19.18 2.69 15.13
C SER A 169 17.95 1.77 15.22
N LEU A 170 17.12 1.73 14.20
CA LEU A 170 15.92 0.88 14.14
C LEU A 170 16.25 -0.61 14.11
N LEU A 171 17.32 -0.99 13.40
CA LEU A 171 17.70 -2.40 13.20
C LEU A 171 18.68 -2.94 14.21
N SER A 172 19.39 -2.08 14.95
CA SER A 172 20.36 -2.52 15.98
C SER A 172 19.80 -3.52 16.99
N PRO A 173 18.54 -3.40 17.48
CA PRO A 173 17.97 -4.40 18.37
C PRO A 173 17.80 -5.78 17.72
N PHE A 174 17.80 -5.84 16.40
CA PHE A 174 17.61 -7.05 15.59
C PHE A 174 18.88 -7.48 14.86
N ALA A 175 20.03 -6.84 15.10
CA ALA A 175 21.25 -7.00 14.30
C ALA A 175 21.65 -8.47 14.07
N THR A 176 21.45 -9.33 15.07
CA THR A 176 21.74 -10.78 14.96
C THR A 176 20.83 -11.53 13.99
N CYS A 177 19.71 -10.93 13.61
CA CYS A 177 18.71 -11.52 12.74
C CYS A 177 18.56 -10.76 11.41
N VAL A 178 19.30 -9.67 11.18
CA VAL A 178 19.27 -8.93 9.91
C VAL A 178 20.17 -9.64 8.91
N HIS A 179 19.59 -10.14 7.83
CA HIS A 179 20.33 -10.83 6.77
C HIS A 179 20.51 -9.97 5.55
N THR A 180 19.42 -9.39 5.04
CA THR A 180 19.48 -8.57 3.83
C THR A 180 18.64 -7.29 3.96
N LEU A 181 19.10 -6.25 3.26
CA LEU A 181 18.41 -4.99 3.09
C LEU A 181 18.21 -4.73 1.60
N THR A 182 17.00 -4.40 1.17
CA THR A 182 16.69 -4.06 -0.23
C THR A 182 16.07 -2.67 -0.31
N THR A 183 16.65 -1.79 -1.15
CA THR A 183 16.17 -0.41 -1.34
C THR A 183 15.97 -0.07 -2.82
N ASP A 184 15.46 1.12 -3.10
CA ASP A 184 15.55 1.70 -4.44
C ASP A 184 16.91 2.41 -4.64
N ASN A 185 17.09 3.02 -5.82
CA ASN A 185 18.30 3.76 -6.18
C ASN A 185 18.28 5.21 -5.69
N GLY A 186 17.63 5.50 -4.56
CA GLY A 186 17.60 6.82 -3.97
C GLY A 186 18.97 7.23 -3.41
N ARG A 187 19.39 8.47 -3.64
CA ARG A 187 20.67 9.00 -3.10
C ARG A 187 20.72 9.02 -1.57
N GLU A 188 19.59 8.98 -0.92
CA GLU A 188 19.45 8.83 0.51
C GLU A 188 20.04 7.54 1.07
N PHE A 189 20.23 6.52 0.22
CA PHE A 189 20.87 5.25 0.57
C PHE A 189 22.35 5.19 0.16
N ALA A 190 22.98 6.34 -0.13
CA ALA A 190 24.37 6.38 -0.54
C ALA A 190 25.36 5.84 0.52
N GLN A 191 24.97 5.81 1.79
CA GLN A 191 25.77 5.22 2.88
C GLN A 191 25.45 3.74 3.14
N HIS A 192 24.95 3.02 2.16
CA HIS A 192 24.58 1.61 2.26
C HIS A 192 25.72 0.70 2.77
N GLN A 193 26.98 0.99 2.39
CA GLN A 193 28.14 0.23 2.86
C GLN A 193 28.34 0.35 4.38
N ARG A 194 28.12 1.56 4.94
CA ARG A 194 28.16 1.77 6.38
C ARG A 194 27.02 0.99 7.07
N ILE A 195 25.80 1.06 6.54
CA ILE A 195 24.66 0.31 7.09
C ILE A 195 24.95 -1.20 7.06
N ALA A 196 25.43 -1.71 5.93
CA ALA A 196 25.81 -3.12 5.78
C ALA A 196 26.86 -3.56 6.79
N SER A 197 27.91 -2.74 6.96
CA SER A 197 29.01 -3.04 7.89
C SER A 197 28.57 -3.01 9.36
N GLU A 198 27.77 -2.02 9.77
CA GLU A 198 27.33 -1.90 11.17
C GLU A 198 26.29 -2.95 11.58
N LEU A 199 25.48 -3.41 10.64
CA LEU A 199 24.44 -4.44 10.88
C LEU A 199 24.92 -5.85 10.53
N GLY A 200 26.09 -6.01 9.89
CA GLY A 200 26.56 -7.31 9.41
C GLY A 200 25.66 -7.93 8.34
N ALA A 201 24.98 -7.13 7.52
CA ALA A 201 23.97 -7.55 6.58
C ALA A 201 24.33 -7.18 5.14
N ASP A 202 23.83 -7.97 4.18
CA ASP A 202 23.99 -7.66 2.76
C ASP A 202 23.01 -6.57 2.31
N PHE A 203 23.45 -5.68 1.40
CA PHE A 203 22.64 -4.56 0.94
C PHE A 203 22.45 -4.61 -0.59
N TYR A 204 21.20 -4.61 -1.04
CA TYR A 204 20.82 -4.75 -2.45
C TYR A 204 19.97 -3.59 -2.94
N PHE A 205 20.13 -3.26 -4.22
CA PHE A 205 19.37 -2.20 -4.88
C PHE A 205 18.44 -2.80 -5.95
N ALA A 206 17.17 -2.44 -5.88
CA ALA A 206 16.18 -2.78 -6.88
C ALA A 206 16.48 -2.12 -8.24
N HIS A 207 15.99 -2.71 -9.32
CA HIS A 207 16.13 -2.08 -10.64
C HIS A 207 15.41 -0.73 -10.71
N PRO A 208 15.95 0.22 -11.47
CA PRO A 208 15.26 1.46 -11.74
C PRO A 208 13.87 1.20 -12.34
N TYR A 209 12.85 1.88 -11.79
CA TYR A 209 11.44 1.75 -12.21
C TYR A 209 10.76 0.40 -11.93
N ALA A 210 11.40 -0.54 -11.27
CA ALA A 210 10.87 -1.85 -10.91
C ALA A 210 10.23 -1.84 -9.51
N SER A 211 9.16 -1.06 -9.29
CA SER A 211 8.49 -0.95 -7.98
C SER A 211 7.90 -2.28 -7.49
N TRP A 212 7.57 -3.19 -8.41
CA TRP A 212 7.04 -4.53 -8.08
C TRP A 212 8.05 -5.42 -7.33
N GLU A 213 9.36 -5.17 -7.46
CA GLU A 213 10.41 -5.90 -6.73
C GLU A 213 10.38 -5.62 -5.22
N ARG A 214 9.68 -4.53 -4.82
CA ARG A 214 9.48 -4.09 -3.44
C ARG A 214 7.99 -3.92 -3.12
N GLY A 215 7.18 -4.89 -3.51
CA GLY A 215 5.71 -4.83 -3.35
C GLY A 215 5.25 -4.71 -1.90
N ALA A 216 6.03 -5.21 -0.93
CA ALA A 216 5.73 -5.07 0.48
C ALA A 216 5.76 -3.60 0.92
N ASN A 217 6.76 -2.83 0.46
CA ASN A 217 6.88 -1.41 0.76
C ASN A 217 5.77 -0.57 0.13
N GLU A 218 5.34 -0.89 -1.10
CA GLU A 218 4.25 -0.15 -1.74
C GLU A 218 2.96 -0.24 -0.91
N ASN A 219 2.64 -1.44 -0.40
CA ASN A 219 1.48 -1.64 0.47
C ASN A 219 1.66 -0.90 1.82
N MET A 220 2.81 -1.05 2.46
CA MET A 220 3.15 -0.38 3.72
C MET A 220 3.05 1.14 3.59
N ASN A 221 3.67 1.72 2.58
CA ASN A 221 3.62 3.15 2.32
C ASN A 221 2.18 3.63 2.08
N GLY A 222 1.33 2.78 1.48
CA GLY A 222 -0.11 3.04 1.34
C GLY A 222 -0.82 3.14 2.70
N LEU A 223 -0.47 2.29 3.66
CA LEU A 223 -1.00 2.33 5.04
C LEU A 223 -0.52 3.59 5.77
N ILE A 224 0.78 3.85 5.76
CA ILE A 224 1.38 5.03 6.38
C ILE A 224 0.74 6.32 5.84
N ARG A 225 0.42 6.37 4.56
CA ARG A 225 -0.21 7.53 3.91
C ARG A 225 -1.67 7.79 4.33
N GLN A 226 -2.32 6.87 5.04
CA GLN A 226 -3.61 7.13 5.68
C GLN A 226 -3.46 8.09 6.86
N PHE A 227 -2.37 7.95 7.62
CA PHE A 227 -2.05 8.78 8.79
C PHE A 227 -1.21 10.00 8.40
N PHE A 228 -0.30 9.84 7.47
CA PHE A 228 0.61 10.87 6.96
C PHE A 228 0.34 11.17 5.48
N PRO A 229 -0.77 11.87 5.15
CA PRO A 229 -1.18 12.09 3.76
C PRO A 229 -0.14 12.89 2.97
N LYS A 230 -0.17 12.72 1.65
CA LYS A 230 0.67 13.53 0.74
C LYS A 230 0.39 15.01 0.98
N LYS A 231 1.45 15.83 0.96
CA LYS A 231 1.44 17.27 1.26
C LYS A 231 1.33 17.63 2.76
N MET A 232 1.28 16.67 3.67
CA MET A 232 1.42 16.93 5.09
C MET A 232 2.88 17.32 5.40
N SER A 233 3.08 18.36 6.20
CA SER A 233 4.39 18.70 6.75
C SER A 233 4.75 17.72 7.86
N PHE A 234 6.00 17.26 7.89
CA PHE A 234 6.48 16.37 8.94
C PHE A 234 7.28 17.11 10.02
N ARG A 235 7.23 18.46 10.02
CA ARG A 235 8.01 19.27 10.99
C ARG A 235 7.64 19.03 12.44
N GLU A 236 6.38 18.75 12.69
CA GLU A 236 5.81 18.61 14.03
C GLU A 236 5.56 17.15 14.42
N ILE A 237 5.96 16.20 13.57
CA ILE A 237 5.82 14.77 13.87
C ILE A 237 6.79 14.41 14.99
N THR A 238 6.26 13.84 16.05
CA THR A 238 7.01 13.31 17.19
C THR A 238 7.13 11.79 17.10
N THR A 239 8.01 11.20 17.91
CA THR A 239 8.12 9.74 18.01
C THR A 239 6.80 9.09 18.43
N LYS A 240 6.03 9.76 19.32
CA LYS A 240 4.71 9.26 19.75
C LYS A 240 3.67 9.18 18.64
N ASP A 241 3.78 10.02 17.61
CA ASP A 241 2.88 10.00 16.47
C ASP A 241 3.16 8.83 15.52
N ILE A 242 4.30 8.16 15.71
CA ILE A 242 4.78 7.05 14.87
C ILE A 242 4.65 5.71 15.60
N GLU A 243 4.67 5.72 16.93
CA GLU A 243 4.43 4.53 17.76
C GLU A 243 2.92 4.22 17.77
N PHE A 244 2.55 3.07 17.14
CA PHE A 244 1.18 2.55 17.06
C PHE A 244 1.01 1.30 17.92
#